data_2417339104660fff4a71ac2c4f01022e
#
_entry.id   2417339104660fff4a71ac2c4f01022e
#
_cell.length_a   1.000
_cell.length_b   1.000
_cell.length_c   1.000
_cell.angle_alpha   90.00
_cell.angle_beta   90.00
_cell.angle_gamma   90.00
#
_symmetry.space_group_name_H-M   'P 1'
#
loop_
_entity.id
_entity.type
_entity.pdbx_description
1 polymer ?
#
loop_
_entity_poly.entity_id
_entity_poly.type
_entity_poly.pdbx_seq_one_letter_code
_entity_poly.pdbx_strand_id
1 'polypeptide(L)'
;MRAYASERAADHIASVAAKGLDLRSFWDASGEAVSSVVPHYMAPCWFTLDPASLLATSHYDHGQIPELPPEMLAQEYYTDDVHDMAAVARSPRGLSTLHDASGGDPSDSPRWQANMRYGGDQELLVALRTQAGDAWGILGLYREPGQPHFDADELGFLRNVARPLAEGARRGLLMGEAADPEGPAAPGLVVLDEEWRVESLTAGAERWLAELPDGDWEGRGKLPSSVLAVAGRALRSTRGERAPGEVAIARVLSTEGRWILLHGAPLQAGGTRRVAVIAEAAHPARITPLLMTAYGLTDREQDVTRLVLGGDSTTEIADRLCVSPHTVQQHLKSVFEKTGVRSRRELVGKVFFAHYEPRVRDNERRATEDRPLLGGPMAQRQSRTA
;
A
#
# COMPACT_ATOMS: atom_id res chain seq x y z
N MET A 1 -13.90 23.47 25.14
CA MET A 1 -14.71 22.57 24.31
C MET A 1 -13.89 21.86 23.22
N ARG A 2 -13.06 22.55 22.43
CA ARG A 2 -12.23 21.91 21.37
C ARG A 2 -11.29 20.81 21.90
N ALA A 3 -10.53 21.06 22.99
CA ALA A 3 -9.62 20.06 23.57
C ALA A 3 -10.33 18.76 23.97
N TYR A 4 -11.49 18.83 24.58
CA TYR A 4 -12.30 17.66 24.95
C TYR A 4 -12.84 16.90 23.71
N ALA A 5 -13.23 17.62 22.66
CA ALA A 5 -13.65 16.99 21.39
C ALA A 5 -12.48 16.24 20.73
N SER A 6 -11.28 16.86 20.71
CA SER A 6 -10.06 16.25 20.16
C SER A 6 -9.66 14.97 20.92
N GLU A 7 -9.72 15.00 22.25
CA GLU A 7 -9.40 13.83 23.10
C GLU A 7 -10.38 12.68 22.83
N ARG A 8 -11.69 12.96 22.82
CA ARG A 8 -12.72 11.94 22.51
C ARG A 8 -12.55 11.35 21.10
N ALA A 9 -12.24 12.17 20.11
CA ALA A 9 -12.02 11.71 18.73
C ALA A 9 -10.76 10.84 18.65
N ALA A 10 -9.67 11.21 19.34
CA ALA A 10 -8.45 10.42 19.40
C ALA A 10 -8.67 9.06 20.06
N ASP A 11 -9.38 9.04 21.21
CA ASP A 11 -9.73 7.79 21.90
C ASP A 11 -10.63 6.89 21.04
N HIS A 12 -11.58 7.49 20.30
CA HIS A 12 -12.43 6.77 19.38
C HIS A 12 -11.61 6.13 18.26
N ILE A 13 -10.73 6.88 17.59
CA ILE A 13 -9.85 6.37 16.54
C ILE A 13 -8.97 5.23 17.06
N ALA A 14 -8.35 5.39 18.24
CA ALA A 14 -7.54 4.34 18.86
C ALA A 14 -8.36 3.08 19.16
N SER A 15 -9.58 3.23 19.67
CA SER A 15 -10.52 2.12 19.91
C SER A 15 -10.90 1.40 18.63
N VAL A 16 -11.25 2.15 17.57
CA VAL A 16 -11.63 1.58 16.26
C VAL A 16 -10.43 0.85 15.61
N ALA A 17 -9.23 1.43 15.69
CA ALA A 17 -8.01 0.81 15.19
C ALA A 17 -7.68 -0.53 15.88
N ALA A 18 -8.11 -0.71 17.14
CA ALA A 18 -7.91 -1.95 17.88
C ALA A 18 -8.90 -3.07 17.49
N LYS A 19 -10.03 -2.74 16.87
CA LYS A 19 -11.11 -3.72 16.57
C LYS A 19 -10.82 -4.65 15.39
N GLY A 20 -9.82 -4.35 14.56
CA GLY A 20 -9.50 -5.16 13.38
C GLY A 20 -10.63 -5.13 12.34
N LEU A 21 -11.14 -3.96 12.02
CA LEU A 21 -12.13 -3.76 10.96
C LEU A 21 -11.47 -3.89 9.58
N ASP A 22 -12.27 -4.20 8.56
CA ASP A 22 -11.84 -4.01 7.17
C ASP A 22 -11.54 -2.54 6.89
N LEU A 23 -10.75 -2.27 5.83
CA LEU A 23 -10.27 -0.92 5.54
C LEU A 23 -11.40 0.09 5.35
N ARG A 24 -12.47 -0.28 4.63
CA ARG A 24 -13.57 0.63 4.36
C ARG A 24 -14.27 1.04 5.65
N SER A 25 -14.70 0.06 6.45
CA SER A 25 -15.35 0.30 7.75
C SER A 25 -14.44 1.10 8.70
N PHE A 26 -13.12 0.85 8.64
CA PHE A 26 -12.15 1.60 9.42
C PHE A 26 -12.05 3.06 8.98
N TRP A 27 -11.97 3.32 7.65
CA TRP A 27 -11.90 4.69 7.12
C TRP A 27 -13.18 5.47 7.37
N ASP A 28 -14.36 4.84 7.25
CA ASP A 28 -15.64 5.47 7.56
C ASP A 28 -15.68 5.96 9.02
N ALA A 29 -15.43 5.08 9.97
CA ALA A 29 -15.46 5.42 11.39
C ALA A 29 -14.36 6.44 11.78
N SER A 30 -13.17 6.36 11.18
CA SER A 30 -12.08 7.29 11.44
C SER A 30 -12.34 8.66 10.79
N GLY A 31 -12.94 8.68 9.60
CA GLY A 31 -13.28 9.90 8.86
C GLY A 31 -14.28 10.76 9.64
N GLU A 32 -15.32 10.18 10.20
CA GLU A 32 -16.27 10.88 11.08
C GLU A 32 -15.58 11.53 12.27
N ALA A 33 -14.66 10.80 12.92
CA ALA A 33 -13.92 11.33 14.07
C ALA A 33 -12.97 12.47 13.67
N VAL A 34 -12.26 12.37 12.55
CA VAL A 34 -11.40 13.43 12.01
C VAL A 34 -12.24 14.66 11.67
N SER A 35 -13.36 14.49 10.97
CA SER A 35 -14.27 15.58 10.55
C SER A 35 -14.86 16.33 11.74
N SER A 36 -15.04 15.68 12.88
CA SER A 36 -15.55 16.32 14.10
C SER A 36 -14.58 17.31 14.74
N VAL A 37 -13.29 17.24 14.41
CA VAL A 37 -12.22 18.07 15.01
C VAL A 37 -11.58 19.00 13.99
N VAL A 38 -11.34 18.53 12.78
CA VAL A 38 -10.66 19.27 11.70
C VAL A 38 -11.67 19.57 10.60
N PRO A 39 -12.20 20.79 10.51
CA PRO A 39 -13.08 21.17 9.41
C PRO A 39 -12.35 21.10 8.06
N HIS A 40 -13.00 20.52 7.09
CA HIS A 40 -12.50 20.39 5.72
C HIS A 40 -13.66 20.42 4.73
N TYR A 41 -13.37 20.65 3.46
CA TYR A 41 -14.36 20.89 2.41
C TYR A 41 -14.93 19.58 1.84
N MET A 42 -14.05 18.69 1.34
CA MET A 42 -14.45 17.41 0.79
C MET A 42 -14.29 16.30 1.84
N ALA A 43 -14.87 15.14 1.60
CA ALA A 43 -14.57 13.97 2.42
C ALA A 43 -13.05 13.74 2.51
N PRO A 44 -12.56 13.21 3.64
CA PRO A 44 -11.16 12.84 3.77
C PRO A 44 -10.73 11.87 2.66
N CYS A 45 -9.62 12.16 2.00
CA CYS A 45 -8.99 11.26 1.03
C CYS A 45 -8.06 10.30 1.76
N TRP A 46 -8.36 9.02 1.72
CA TRP A 46 -7.54 7.97 2.32
C TRP A 46 -6.81 7.18 1.24
N PHE A 47 -5.49 7.22 1.27
CA PHE A 47 -4.67 6.40 0.41
C PHE A 47 -4.00 5.31 1.23
N THR A 48 -4.07 4.06 0.78
CA THR A 48 -3.13 3.03 1.26
C THR A 48 -1.86 3.08 0.43
N LEU A 49 -0.73 2.81 1.06
CA LEU A 49 0.58 2.78 0.40
C LEU A 49 1.21 1.40 0.50
N ASP A 50 1.97 1.02 -0.51
CA ASP A 50 2.99 -0.01 -0.36
C ASP A 50 4.18 0.61 0.41
N PRO A 51 4.46 0.17 1.65
CA PRO A 51 5.45 0.82 2.50
C PRO A 51 6.89 0.78 1.96
N ALA A 52 7.19 -0.12 1.01
CA ALA A 52 8.52 -0.19 0.42
C ALA A 52 8.72 0.77 -0.75
N SER A 53 7.70 0.98 -1.59
CA SER A 53 7.77 1.86 -2.76
C SER A 53 7.12 3.22 -2.52
N LEU A 54 6.27 3.35 -1.50
CA LEU A 54 5.42 4.50 -1.20
C LEU A 54 4.46 4.85 -2.34
N LEU A 55 4.14 3.89 -3.19
CA LEU A 55 3.12 4.04 -4.23
C LEU A 55 1.74 3.79 -3.63
N ALA A 56 0.75 4.58 -4.06
CA ALA A 56 -0.64 4.35 -3.70
C ALA A 56 -1.11 2.98 -4.21
N THR A 57 -1.75 2.23 -3.32
CA THR A 57 -2.31 0.91 -3.62
C THR A 57 -3.83 0.92 -3.66
N SER A 58 -4.47 1.90 -3.01
CA SER A 58 -5.89 2.22 -3.16
C SER A 58 -6.17 3.65 -2.73
N HIS A 59 -7.32 4.19 -3.17
CA HIS A 59 -7.87 5.47 -2.76
C HIS A 59 -9.32 5.28 -2.27
N TYR A 60 -9.67 5.93 -1.18
CA TYR A 60 -11.01 5.91 -0.62
C TYR A 60 -11.44 7.32 -0.21
N ASP A 61 -12.62 7.76 -0.65
CA ASP A 61 -13.14 9.12 -0.49
C ASP A 61 -14.63 9.17 -0.13
N HIS A 62 -15.17 8.08 0.40
CA HIS A 62 -16.62 7.91 0.69
C HIS A 62 -17.54 8.09 -0.54
N GLY A 63 -16.99 8.07 -1.76
CA GLY A 63 -17.75 8.30 -2.99
C GLY A 63 -18.29 9.72 -3.15
N GLN A 64 -17.73 10.68 -2.43
CA GLN A 64 -18.18 12.09 -2.43
C GLN A 64 -17.34 12.99 -3.32
N ILE A 65 -16.16 12.55 -3.73
CA ILE A 65 -15.30 13.32 -4.62
C ILE A 65 -15.71 13.04 -6.06
N PRO A 66 -15.83 14.06 -6.91
CA PRO A 66 -15.98 13.87 -8.35
C PRO A 66 -14.84 12.98 -8.86
N GLU A 67 -15.11 12.17 -9.87
CA GLU A 67 -14.09 11.30 -10.44
C GLU A 67 -12.83 12.09 -10.78
N LEU A 68 -11.73 11.79 -10.08
CA LEU A 68 -10.46 12.46 -10.33
C LEU A 68 -9.91 11.99 -11.68
N PRO A 69 -9.44 12.91 -12.54
CA PRO A 69 -8.83 12.52 -13.79
C PRO A 69 -7.61 11.63 -13.55
N PRO A 70 -7.39 10.62 -14.39
CA PRO A 70 -6.25 9.70 -14.26
C PRO A 70 -4.91 10.40 -14.14
N GLU A 71 -4.76 11.54 -14.85
CA GLU A 71 -3.55 12.35 -14.84
C GLU A 71 -3.21 12.91 -13.46
N MET A 72 -4.17 13.23 -12.61
CA MET A 72 -3.87 13.77 -11.27
C MET A 72 -3.08 12.80 -10.42
N LEU A 73 -3.50 11.52 -10.37
CA LEU A 73 -2.80 10.52 -9.57
C LEU A 73 -1.52 10.03 -10.26
N ALA A 74 -1.52 9.93 -11.59
CA ALA A 74 -0.32 9.55 -12.32
C ALA A 74 0.78 10.64 -12.21
N GLN A 75 0.40 11.91 -12.27
CA GLN A 75 1.30 13.05 -12.11
C GLN A 75 1.90 13.13 -10.71
N GLU A 76 1.18 12.73 -9.67
CA GLU A 76 1.68 12.60 -8.30
C GLU A 76 3.03 11.87 -8.23
N TYR A 77 3.22 10.87 -9.09
CA TYR A 77 4.41 10.04 -9.13
C TYR A 77 5.32 10.29 -10.34
N TYR A 78 4.88 11.11 -11.28
CA TYR A 78 5.61 11.42 -12.51
C TYR A 78 6.33 12.76 -12.46
N THR A 79 5.70 13.80 -11.88
CA THR A 79 6.27 15.15 -11.78
C THR A 79 6.86 15.40 -10.40
N ASP A 80 7.83 16.30 -10.32
CA ASP A 80 8.27 16.87 -9.05
C ASP A 80 7.31 17.97 -8.63
N ASP A 81 6.87 17.90 -7.39
CA ASP A 81 6.13 18.97 -6.74
C ASP A 81 6.74 19.23 -5.35
N VAL A 82 6.53 20.40 -4.83
CA VAL A 82 6.98 20.78 -3.47
C VAL A 82 6.23 20.02 -2.38
N HIS A 83 5.11 19.37 -2.74
CA HIS A 83 4.19 18.73 -1.83
C HIS A 83 3.64 17.43 -2.41
N ASP A 84 4.40 16.35 -2.36
CA ASP A 84 3.98 15.02 -2.81
C ASP A 84 3.83 14.03 -1.64
N MET A 85 2.98 13.00 -1.83
CA MET A 85 2.67 11.98 -0.82
C MET A 85 3.91 11.23 -0.35
N ALA A 86 4.81 10.89 -1.26
CA ALA A 86 6.01 10.13 -0.94
C ALA A 86 7.01 10.97 -0.14
N ALA A 87 7.15 12.27 -0.46
CA ALA A 87 7.97 13.21 0.30
C ALA A 87 7.43 13.39 1.71
N VAL A 88 6.11 13.59 1.88
CA VAL A 88 5.48 13.68 3.20
C VAL A 88 5.64 12.36 3.96
N ALA A 89 5.49 11.21 3.29
CA ALA A 89 5.70 9.89 3.89
C ALA A 89 7.14 9.67 4.35
N ARG A 90 8.15 10.27 3.73
CA ARG A 90 9.57 10.22 4.15
C ARG A 90 9.94 11.29 5.17
N SER A 91 9.23 12.41 5.18
CA SER A 91 9.56 13.56 6.05
C SER A 91 9.50 13.18 7.54
N PRO A 92 10.46 13.55 8.38
CA PRO A 92 10.39 13.33 9.83
C PRO A 92 9.13 13.93 10.48
N ARG A 93 8.60 15.03 9.95
CA ARG A 93 7.38 15.68 10.44
C ARG A 93 6.14 14.84 10.22
N GLY A 94 6.10 14.02 9.16
CA GLY A 94 4.99 13.14 8.82
C GLY A 94 3.69 13.86 8.44
N LEU A 95 3.72 15.19 8.34
CA LEU A 95 2.57 15.98 7.86
C LEU A 95 3.08 17.29 7.29
N SER A 96 2.37 17.81 6.27
CA SER A 96 2.70 19.06 5.59
C SER A 96 1.45 19.68 4.98
N THR A 97 1.36 21.01 4.97
CA THR A 97 0.38 21.75 4.16
C THR A 97 1.04 22.21 2.87
N LEU A 98 0.26 22.30 1.80
CA LEU A 98 0.77 22.76 0.50
C LEU A 98 1.26 24.21 0.59
N HIS A 99 0.56 25.08 1.33
CA HIS A 99 0.98 26.47 1.54
C HIS A 99 2.32 26.57 2.30
N ASP A 100 2.53 25.79 3.36
CA ASP A 100 3.82 25.78 4.09
C ASP A 100 4.96 25.28 3.18
N ALA A 101 4.70 24.23 2.39
CA ALA A 101 5.69 23.66 1.48
C ALA A 101 6.08 24.64 0.36
N SER A 102 5.14 25.52 -0.04
CA SER A 102 5.35 26.54 -1.08
C SER A 102 5.82 27.89 -0.51
N GLY A 103 6.15 27.98 0.77
CA GLY A 103 6.53 29.26 1.40
C GLY A 103 5.40 30.29 1.49
N GLY A 104 4.14 29.86 1.45
CA GLY A 104 2.93 30.67 1.58
C GLY A 104 2.22 30.98 0.25
N ASP A 105 2.86 30.75 -0.89
CA ASP A 105 2.26 30.94 -2.22
C ASP A 105 2.37 29.64 -3.06
N PRO A 106 1.28 28.88 -3.20
CA PRO A 106 1.28 27.63 -3.97
C PRO A 106 1.01 27.82 -5.46
N SER A 107 0.90 29.05 -5.98
CA SER A 107 0.44 29.34 -7.34
C SER A 107 1.26 28.67 -8.45
N ASP A 108 2.55 28.43 -8.21
CA ASP A 108 3.46 27.74 -9.14
C ASP A 108 3.38 26.22 -9.04
N SER A 109 2.68 25.65 -8.04
CA SER A 109 2.54 24.21 -7.87
C SER A 109 1.54 23.62 -8.87
N PRO A 110 1.94 22.68 -9.74
CA PRO A 110 1.00 21.94 -10.59
C PRO A 110 -0.11 21.24 -9.79
N ARG A 111 0.22 20.75 -8.59
CA ARG A 111 -0.71 20.11 -7.67
C ARG A 111 -1.78 21.09 -7.21
N TRP A 112 -1.41 22.29 -6.78
CA TRP A 112 -2.37 23.32 -6.39
C TRP A 112 -3.30 23.72 -7.55
N GLN A 113 -2.72 23.92 -8.74
CA GLN A 113 -3.50 24.24 -9.94
C GLN A 113 -4.50 23.13 -10.30
N ALA A 114 -4.15 21.88 -10.09
CA ALA A 114 -5.04 20.75 -10.27
C ALA A 114 -6.15 20.73 -9.20
N ASN A 115 -5.81 20.91 -7.93
CA ASN A 115 -6.75 20.90 -6.79
C ASN A 115 -7.77 22.06 -6.94
N MET A 116 -7.33 23.23 -7.38
CA MET A 116 -8.19 24.41 -7.59
C MET A 116 -9.32 24.17 -8.61
N ARG A 117 -9.14 23.28 -9.58
CA ARG A 117 -10.19 22.88 -10.52
C ARG A 117 -11.38 22.22 -9.83
N TYR A 118 -11.17 21.67 -8.64
CA TYR A 118 -12.17 21.00 -7.80
C TYR A 118 -12.50 21.81 -6.54
N GLY A 119 -12.05 23.05 -6.43
CA GLY A 119 -12.32 23.93 -5.30
C GLY A 119 -11.39 23.75 -4.11
N GLY A 120 -10.33 22.95 -4.23
CA GLY A 120 -9.35 22.73 -3.16
C GLY A 120 -8.20 23.71 -3.22
N ASP A 121 -8.24 24.78 -2.42
CA ASP A 121 -7.15 25.76 -2.29
C ASP A 121 -6.07 25.26 -1.34
N GLN A 122 -6.47 24.80 -0.17
CA GLN A 122 -5.55 24.29 0.82
C GLN A 122 -5.57 22.77 0.83
N GLU A 123 -4.40 22.19 0.86
CA GLU A 123 -4.22 20.76 1.04
C GLU A 123 -3.32 20.49 2.23
N LEU A 124 -3.72 19.53 3.04
CA LEU A 124 -2.93 18.98 4.13
C LEU A 124 -2.78 17.48 3.90
N LEU A 125 -1.55 16.99 3.87
CA LEU A 125 -1.20 15.57 3.82
C LEU A 125 -0.65 15.10 5.16
N VAL A 126 -1.13 13.96 5.64
CA VAL A 126 -0.67 13.31 6.88
C VAL A 126 -0.24 11.88 6.57
N ALA A 127 1.03 11.59 6.81
CA ALA A 127 1.58 10.25 6.66
C ALA A 127 1.16 9.36 7.84
N LEU A 128 0.55 8.24 7.53
CA LEU A 128 0.09 7.24 8.49
C LEU A 128 1.22 6.23 8.72
N ARG A 129 2.05 6.50 9.74
CA ARG A 129 3.20 5.68 10.08
C ARG A 129 3.00 4.89 11.36
N THR A 130 3.41 3.64 11.34
CA THR A 130 3.49 2.79 12.52
C THR A 130 4.65 3.19 13.43
N GLN A 131 4.76 2.55 14.58
CA GLN A 131 5.90 2.75 15.49
C GLN A 131 7.24 2.32 14.86
N ALA A 132 7.22 1.37 13.91
CA ALA A 132 8.42 0.94 13.18
C ALA A 132 8.88 1.98 12.14
N GLY A 133 8.07 3.00 11.85
CA GLY A 133 8.38 4.05 10.88
C GLY A 133 7.80 3.82 9.49
N ASP A 134 7.23 2.64 9.23
CA ASP A 134 6.65 2.30 7.92
C ASP A 134 5.39 3.11 7.66
N ALA A 135 5.28 3.73 6.49
CA ALA A 135 4.10 4.45 6.04
C ALA A 135 3.12 3.51 5.33
N TRP A 136 1.94 3.33 5.91
CA TRP A 136 0.88 2.45 5.40
C TRP A 136 -0.23 3.20 4.67
N GLY A 137 -0.20 4.53 4.73
CA GLY A 137 -1.17 5.36 4.05
C GLY A 137 -0.87 6.84 4.16
N ILE A 138 -1.69 7.60 3.48
CA ILE A 138 -1.77 9.06 3.55
C ILE A 138 -3.24 9.44 3.79
N LEU A 139 -3.45 10.40 4.65
CA LEU A 139 -4.70 11.14 4.78
C LEU A 139 -4.53 12.50 4.11
N GLY A 140 -5.39 12.83 3.15
CA GLY A 140 -5.50 14.14 2.53
C GLY A 140 -6.75 14.88 3.00
N LEU A 141 -6.60 16.14 3.42
CA LEU A 141 -7.70 17.04 3.79
C LEU A 141 -7.59 18.33 2.99
N TYR A 142 -8.73 18.86 2.57
CA TYR A 142 -8.80 20.03 1.69
C TYR A 142 -9.68 21.14 2.28
N ARG A 143 -9.37 22.41 1.96
CA ARG A 143 -10.21 23.58 2.27
C ARG A 143 -10.39 24.44 1.01
N GLU A 144 -11.55 25.09 0.95
CA GLU A 144 -11.88 26.02 -0.13
C GLU A 144 -11.11 27.33 0.00
N PRO A 145 -11.01 28.11 -1.09
CA PRO A 145 -10.46 29.47 -1.05
C PRO A 145 -11.15 30.34 0.00
N GLY A 146 -10.35 31.09 0.74
CA GLY A 146 -10.85 32.01 1.76
C GLY A 146 -11.18 31.36 3.11
N GLN A 147 -11.05 30.06 3.25
CA GLN A 147 -11.13 29.40 4.55
C GLN A 147 -9.85 29.64 5.36
N PRO A 148 -9.92 29.67 6.71
CA PRO A 148 -8.73 29.77 7.54
C PRO A 148 -7.73 28.65 7.26
N HIS A 149 -6.44 28.92 7.38
CA HIS A 149 -5.42 27.85 7.31
C HIS A 149 -5.59 26.83 8.44
N PHE A 150 -5.10 25.61 8.21
CA PHE A 150 -5.06 24.58 9.26
C PHE A 150 -4.24 25.11 10.45
N ASP A 151 -4.86 25.16 11.64
CA ASP A 151 -4.25 25.73 12.83
C ASP A 151 -3.37 24.73 13.60
N ALA A 152 -2.62 25.22 14.58
CA ALA A 152 -1.68 24.41 15.35
C ALA A 152 -2.38 23.31 16.16
N ASP A 153 -3.60 23.54 16.63
CA ASP A 153 -4.38 22.56 17.42
C ASP A 153 -4.86 21.42 16.51
N GLU A 154 -5.34 21.74 15.30
CA GLU A 154 -5.74 20.78 14.27
C GLU A 154 -4.56 19.92 13.82
N LEU A 155 -3.41 20.55 13.54
CA LEU A 155 -2.18 19.84 13.19
C LEU A 155 -1.67 18.97 14.35
N GLY A 156 -1.81 19.44 15.58
CA GLY A 156 -1.48 18.71 16.80
C GLY A 156 -2.35 17.46 16.98
N PHE A 157 -3.66 17.60 16.77
CA PHE A 157 -4.60 16.47 16.78
C PHE A 157 -4.23 15.43 15.74
N LEU A 158 -4.00 15.84 14.49
CA LEU A 158 -3.66 14.92 13.39
C LEU A 158 -2.33 14.18 13.64
N ARG A 159 -1.31 14.84 14.22
CA ARG A 159 -0.08 14.14 14.63
C ARG A 159 -0.34 13.08 15.69
N ASN A 160 -1.23 13.36 16.64
CA ASN A 160 -1.57 12.43 17.71
C ASN A 160 -2.30 11.18 17.18
N VAL A 161 -3.20 11.34 16.21
CA VAL A 161 -3.99 10.22 15.66
C VAL A 161 -3.33 9.51 14.47
N ALA A 162 -2.27 10.06 13.87
CA ALA A 162 -1.60 9.48 12.71
C ALA A 162 -1.14 8.04 12.95
N ARG A 163 -0.59 7.75 14.14
CA ARG A 163 -0.15 6.39 14.49
C ARG A 163 -1.31 5.41 14.70
N PRO A 164 -2.34 5.68 15.50
CA PRO A 164 -3.54 4.83 15.54
C PRO A 164 -4.16 4.59 14.17
N LEU A 165 -4.25 5.62 13.31
CA LEU A 165 -4.73 5.49 11.93
C LEU A 165 -3.85 4.53 11.11
N ALA A 166 -2.52 4.64 11.22
CA ALA A 166 -1.59 3.72 10.55
C ALA A 166 -1.77 2.27 11.03
N GLU A 167 -1.93 2.05 12.32
CA GLU A 167 -2.12 0.71 12.89
C GLU A 167 -3.44 0.09 12.44
N GLY A 168 -4.50 0.88 12.35
CA GLY A 168 -5.79 0.44 11.84
C GLY A 168 -5.72 0.07 10.36
N ALA A 169 -5.13 0.94 9.52
CA ALA A 169 -4.91 0.67 8.10
C ALA A 169 -4.10 -0.61 7.86
N ARG A 170 -2.99 -0.76 8.58
CA ARG A 170 -2.15 -1.95 8.52
C ARG A 170 -2.92 -3.22 8.88
N ARG A 171 -3.73 -3.19 9.93
CA ARG A 171 -4.56 -4.33 10.34
C ARG A 171 -5.64 -4.65 9.32
N GLY A 172 -6.30 -3.63 8.77
CA GLY A 172 -7.31 -3.80 7.72
C GLY A 172 -6.74 -4.49 6.47
N LEU A 173 -5.49 -4.16 6.09
CA LEU A 173 -4.78 -4.85 5.01
C LEU A 173 -4.47 -6.33 5.32
N LEU A 174 -4.29 -6.69 6.59
CA LEU A 174 -4.03 -8.08 7.01
C LEU A 174 -5.30 -8.92 7.15
N MET A 175 -6.48 -8.30 7.14
CA MET A 175 -7.77 -9.01 7.24
C MET A 175 -8.15 -9.75 5.96
N GLY A 176 -7.48 -9.46 4.83
CA GLY A 176 -7.68 -10.19 3.58
C GLY A 176 -7.28 -11.65 3.75
N GLU A 177 -8.24 -12.56 3.64
CA GLU A 177 -7.96 -14.00 3.50
C GLU A 177 -7.37 -14.23 2.10
N ALA A 178 -6.36 -15.08 2.00
CA ALA A 178 -5.89 -15.54 0.70
C ALA A 178 -6.98 -16.43 0.11
N ALA A 179 -7.78 -15.88 -0.80
CA ALA A 179 -8.75 -16.67 -1.53
C ALA A 179 -8.05 -17.69 -2.46
N ASP A 180 -8.70 -18.83 -2.69
CA ASP A 180 -8.24 -19.84 -3.65
C ASP A 180 -8.01 -19.17 -5.02
N PRO A 181 -6.86 -19.35 -5.68
CA PRO A 181 -6.54 -18.64 -6.93
C PRO A 181 -7.37 -19.14 -8.11
N GLU A 182 -8.64 -18.81 -8.17
CA GLU A 182 -9.43 -18.88 -9.40
C GLU A 182 -9.09 -17.74 -10.39
N GLY A 183 -8.13 -16.89 -10.00
CA GLY A 183 -7.69 -15.75 -10.77
C GLY A 183 -7.00 -16.07 -12.08
N PRO A 184 -6.79 -15.06 -12.94
CA PRO A 184 -6.13 -15.22 -14.22
C PRO A 184 -4.75 -15.85 -14.04
N ALA A 185 -4.52 -16.94 -14.76
CA ALA A 185 -3.30 -17.75 -14.63
C ALA A 185 -2.08 -17.07 -15.26
N ALA A 186 -2.30 -16.16 -16.22
CA ALA A 186 -1.26 -15.44 -16.93
C ALA A 186 -1.18 -13.98 -16.45
N PRO A 187 0.01 -13.37 -16.48
CA PRO A 187 0.16 -11.94 -16.26
C PRO A 187 -0.69 -11.14 -17.25
N GLY A 188 -1.30 -10.05 -16.74
CA GLY A 188 -1.97 -9.05 -17.55
C GLY A 188 -1.01 -7.93 -17.88
N LEU A 189 -1.02 -7.47 -19.12
CA LEU A 189 -0.28 -6.29 -19.58
C LEU A 189 -1.28 -5.22 -20.00
N VAL A 190 -1.07 -4.01 -19.47
CA VAL A 190 -1.79 -2.79 -19.87
C VAL A 190 -0.76 -1.80 -20.37
N VAL A 191 -0.99 -1.23 -21.55
CA VAL A 191 -0.16 -0.17 -22.12
C VAL A 191 -0.96 1.13 -22.08
N LEU A 192 -0.39 2.16 -21.48
CA LEU A 192 -0.97 3.50 -21.40
C LEU A 192 -0.23 4.46 -22.34
N ASP A 193 -1.00 5.36 -22.94
CA ASP A 193 -0.49 6.48 -23.75
C ASP A 193 -0.04 7.68 -22.89
N GLU A 194 0.31 8.79 -23.52
CA GLU A 194 0.77 10.01 -22.86
C GLU A 194 -0.30 10.68 -22.00
N GLU A 195 -1.57 10.45 -22.32
CA GLU A 195 -2.74 10.97 -21.61
C GLU A 195 -3.30 9.97 -20.60
N TRP A 196 -2.53 8.93 -20.24
CA TRP A 196 -2.90 7.89 -19.27
C TRP A 196 -4.10 7.03 -19.67
N ARG A 197 -4.45 6.99 -20.96
CA ARG A 197 -5.51 6.16 -21.52
C ARG A 197 -4.95 4.80 -21.91
N VAL A 198 -5.79 3.78 -21.81
CA VAL A 198 -5.39 2.43 -22.24
C VAL A 198 -5.32 2.39 -23.77
N GLU A 199 -4.11 2.20 -24.31
CA GLU A 199 -3.87 2.00 -25.75
C GLU A 199 -4.04 0.54 -26.14
N SER A 200 -3.57 -0.36 -25.29
CA SER A 200 -3.72 -1.80 -25.50
C SER A 200 -3.63 -2.58 -24.20
N LEU A 201 -4.21 -3.76 -24.19
CA LEU A 201 -4.13 -4.71 -23.09
C LEU A 201 -4.13 -6.16 -23.59
N THR A 202 -3.58 -7.07 -22.82
CA THR A 202 -3.60 -8.50 -23.11
C THR A 202 -4.89 -9.14 -22.64
N ALA A 203 -5.25 -10.26 -23.26
CA ALA A 203 -6.37 -11.08 -22.79
C ALA A 203 -6.16 -11.47 -21.31
N GLY A 204 -7.14 -11.23 -20.49
CA GLY A 204 -7.08 -11.47 -19.03
C GLY A 204 -6.60 -10.28 -18.21
N ALA A 205 -6.02 -9.22 -18.81
CA ALA A 205 -5.67 -8.00 -18.07
C ALA A 205 -6.89 -7.32 -17.44
N GLU A 206 -8.05 -7.38 -18.11
CA GLU A 206 -9.31 -6.83 -17.60
C GLU A 206 -9.70 -7.44 -16.25
N ARG A 207 -9.51 -8.75 -16.08
CA ARG A 207 -9.78 -9.41 -14.80
C ARG A 207 -8.88 -8.89 -13.68
N TRP A 208 -7.57 -8.68 -13.96
CA TRP A 208 -6.66 -8.08 -12.98
C TRP A 208 -7.08 -6.67 -12.61
N LEU A 209 -7.52 -5.87 -13.60
CA LEU A 209 -8.01 -4.52 -13.36
C LEU A 209 -9.29 -4.51 -12.51
N ALA A 210 -10.21 -5.45 -12.76
CA ALA A 210 -11.46 -5.58 -11.99
C ALA A 210 -11.24 -6.00 -10.53
N GLU A 211 -10.17 -6.76 -10.25
CA GLU A 211 -9.82 -7.18 -8.90
C GLU A 211 -9.09 -6.11 -8.08
N LEU A 212 -8.50 -5.11 -8.72
CA LEU A 212 -7.78 -4.04 -8.02
C LEU A 212 -8.75 -3.08 -7.34
N PRO A 213 -8.42 -2.57 -6.14
CA PRO A 213 -9.26 -1.60 -5.44
C PRO A 213 -9.47 -0.31 -6.26
N ASP A 214 -10.56 0.41 -5.95
CA ASP A 214 -10.90 1.76 -6.43
C ASP A 214 -11.00 1.94 -7.95
N GLY A 215 -10.80 0.90 -8.74
CA GLY A 215 -11.08 0.87 -10.17
C GLY A 215 -12.56 0.62 -10.48
N ASP A 216 -12.93 0.90 -11.72
CA ASP A 216 -14.22 0.49 -12.30
C ASP A 216 -14.01 0.27 -13.80
N TRP A 217 -13.15 -0.69 -14.10
CA TRP A 217 -12.75 -0.96 -15.48
C TRP A 217 -13.92 -1.49 -16.33
N GLU A 218 -14.67 -2.43 -15.78
CA GLU A 218 -15.79 -3.05 -16.50
C GLU A 218 -16.97 -2.08 -16.69
N GLY A 219 -17.23 -1.21 -15.71
CA GLY A 219 -18.36 -0.28 -15.77
C GLY A 219 -18.06 1.00 -16.55
N ARG A 220 -16.97 1.69 -16.20
CA ARG A 220 -16.66 3.04 -16.71
C ARG A 220 -15.27 3.17 -17.36
N GLY A 221 -14.52 2.09 -17.46
CA GLY A 221 -13.12 2.12 -17.93
C GLY A 221 -12.16 2.85 -16.98
N LYS A 222 -12.54 3.01 -15.71
CA LYS A 222 -11.74 3.68 -14.70
C LYS A 222 -10.58 2.80 -14.25
N LEU A 223 -9.35 3.29 -14.46
CA LEU A 223 -8.15 2.61 -13.98
C LEU A 223 -8.01 2.73 -12.45
N PRO A 224 -7.57 1.64 -11.78
CA PRO A 224 -7.20 1.68 -10.37
C PRO A 224 -6.05 2.66 -10.09
N SER A 225 -6.08 3.31 -8.93
CA SER A 225 -5.04 4.24 -8.47
C SER A 225 -3.65 3.61 -8.47
N SER A 226 -3.55 2.35 -8.13
CA SER A 226 -2.29 1.60 -8.10
C SER A 226 -1.66 1.45 -9.49
N VAL A 227 -2.46 1.29 -10.54
CA VAL A 227 -1.98 1.23 -11.93
C VAL A 227 -1.39 2.57 -12.35
N LEU A 228 -2.10 3.66 -12.05
CA LEU A 228 -1.66 5.02 -12.36
C LEU A 228 -0.40 5.42 -11.57
N ALA A 229 -0.33 5.05 -10.30
CA ALA A 229 0.84 5.30 -9.46
C ALA A 229 2.10 4.58 -9.98
N VAL A 230 1.95 3.31 -10.35
CA VAL A 230 3.05 2.52 -10.92
C VAL A 230 3.47 3.06 -12.29
N ALA A 231 2.51 3.44 -13.13
CA ALA A 231 2.77 4.02 -14.44
C ALA A 231 3.50 5.36 -14.35
N GLY A 232 3.04 6.28 -13.50
CA GLY A 232 3.69 7.57 -13.25
C GLY A 232 5.13 7.40 -12.78
N ARG A 233 5.36 6.50 -11.81
CA ARG A 233 6.70 6.19 -11.29
C ARG A 233 7.62 5.57 -12.35
N ALA A 234 7.10 4.72 -13.23
CA ALA A 234 7.86 4.12 -14.30
C ALA A 234 8.35 5.18 -15.30
N LEU A 235 7.49 6.12 -15.70
CA LEU A 235 7.86 7.21 -16.61
C LEU A 235 8.84 8.20 -15.97
N ARG A 236 8.72 8.49 -14.68
CA ARG A 236 9.69 9.33 -13.96
C ARG A 236 11.13 8.78 -14.10
N SER A 237 11.27 7.45 -14.11
CA SER A 237 12.58 6.83 -14.24
C SER A 237 13.32 7.15 -15.54
N THR A 238 12.62 7.64 -16.57
CA THR A 238 13.23 8.06 -17.86
C THR A 238 13.85 9.44 -17.83
N ARG A 239 13.52 10.26 -16.83
CA ARG A 239 14.06 11.63 -16.66
C ARG A 239 15.44 11.66 -16.01
N GLY A 240 15.99 10.51 -15.61
CA GLY A 240 17.33 10.44 -14.97
C GLY A 240 17.33 10.82 -13.47
N GLU A 241 16.22 11.27 -12.94
CA GLU A 241 16.05 11.71 -11.55
C GLU A 241 15.52 10.57 -10.69
N ARG A 242 16.37 9.62 -10.33
CA ARG A 242 15.99 8.55 -9.38
C ARG A 242 16.47 8.92 -7.99
N ALA A 243 15.55 9.12 -7.05
CA ALA A 243 15.90 9.05 -5.66
C ALA A 243 16.22 7.57 -5.28
N PRO A 244 17.19 7.34 -4.38
CA PRO A 244 17.49 5.99 -3.92
C PRO A 244 16.23 5.27 -3.41
N GLY A 245 15.97 4.06 -3.91
CA GLY A 245 14.81 3.24 -3.52
C GLY A 245 13.52 3.49 -4.31
N GLU A 246 13.50 4.41 -5.27
CA GLU A 246 12.35 4.60 -6.15
C GLU A 246 12.23 3.47 -7.17
N VAL A 247 11.22 2.64 -6.99
CA VAL A 247 10.88 1.53 -7.90
C VAL A 247 9.44 1.65 -8.36
N ALA A 248 9.19 1.30 -9.63
CA ALA A 248 7.84 1.26 -10.19
C ALA A 248 7.21 -0.13 -9.93
N ILE A 249 7.12 -0.50 -8.66
CA ILE A 249 6.57 -1.77 -8.20
C ILE A 249 5.64 -1.49 -7.04
N ALA A 250 4.42 -2.03 -7.10
CA ALA A 250 3.46 -1.98 -6.00
C ALA A 250 2.90 -3.38 -5.69
N ARG A 251 2.71 -3.67 -4.41
CA ARG A 251 2.02 -4.85 -3.91
C ARG A 251 0.64 -4.42 -3.44
N VAL A 252 -0.38 -4.91 -4.11
CA VAL A 252 -1.75 -4.49 -3.89
C VAL A 252 -2.56 -5.67 -3.38
N LEU A 253 -3.32 -5.47 -2.30
CA LEU A 253 -4.31 -6.43 -1.88
C LEU A 253 -5.57 -6.24 -2.73
N SER A 254 -5.98 -7.27 -3.47
CA SER A 254 -7.19 -7.23 -4.29
C SER A 254 -8.45 -7.19 -3.44
N THR A 255 -9.57 -6.83 -4.04
CA THR A 255 -10.91 -6.88 -3.42
C THR A 255 -11.32 -8.29 -3.01
N GLU A 256 -10.71 -9.32 -3.60
CA GLU A 256 -10.91 -10.74 -3.28
C GLU A 256 -9.90 -11.28 -2.26
N GLY A 257 -9.10 -10.41 -1.63
CA GLY A 257 -8.11 -10.79 -0.63
C GLY A 257 -6.83 -11.44 -1.19
N ARG A 258 -6.57 -11.33 -2.49
CA ARG A 258 -5.34 -11.83 -3.14
C ARG A 258 -4.30 -10.73 -3.29
N TRP A 259 -3.03 -11.08 -3.11
CA TRP A 259 -1.96 -10.15 -3.37
C TRP A 259 -1.58 -10.13 -4.85
N ILE A 260 -1.66 -8.96 -5.45
CA ILE A 260 -1.29 -8.66 -6.84
C ILE A 260 0.01 -7.86 -6.82
N LEU A 261 0.94 -8.21 -7.72
CA LEU A 261 2.15 -7.45 -7.96
C LEU A 261 1.98 -6.66 -9.26
N LEU A 262 2.18 -5.35 -9.16
CA LEU A 262 2.21 -4.45 -10.32
C LEU A 262 3.64 -4.03 -10.61
N HIS A 263 4.05 -4.11 -11.88
CA HIS A 263 5.32 -3.62 -12.37
C HIS A 263 5.11 -2.61 -13.48
N GLY A 264 5.72 -1.44 -13.36
CA GLY A 264 5.74 -0.44 -14.42
C GLY A 264 7.06 -0.44 -15.18
N ALA A 265 6.99 -0.35 -16.50
CA ALA A 265 8.15 -0.21 -17.37
C ALA A 265 7.87 0.83 -18.47
N PRO A 266 8.75 1.84 -18.66
CA PRO A 266 8.60 2.75 -19.78
C PRO A 266 8.85 2.01 -21.10
N LEU A 267 8.04 2.30 -22.12
CA LEU A 267 8.22 1.78 -23.46
C LEU A 267 8.85 2.86 -24.35
N GLN A 268 9.87 2.49 -25.09
CA GLN A 268 10.51 3.37 -26.06
C GLN A 268 10.04 2.97 -27.45
N ALA A 269 9.18 3.78 -28.05
CA ALA A 269 8.74 3.58 -29.44
C ALA A 269 8.53 4.93 -30.11
N GLY A 270 9.32 5.25 -31.15
CA GLY A 270 9.03 6.30 -32.12
C GLY A 270 8.84 7.72 -31.58
N GLY A 271 9.39 8.06 -30.39
CA GLY A 271 9.29 9.41 -29.81
C GLY A 271 8.04 9.67 -28.96
N THR A 272 7.08 8.77 -28.91
CA THR A 272 5.93 8.83 -28.00
C THR A 272 6.21 8.16 -26.67
N ARG A 273 5.76 8.81 -25.57
CA ARG A 273 5.87 8.23 -24.23
C ARG A 273 4.75 7.24 -24.00
N ARG A 274 5.12 6.03 -23.71
CA ARG A 274 4.20 4.95 -23.35
C ARG A 274 4.73 4.24 -22.11
N VAL A 275 3.83 3.64 -21.38
CA VAL A 275 4.19 2.83 -20.20
C VAL A 275 3.42 1.52 -20.21
N ALA A 276 4.15 0.45 -19.96
CA ALA A 276 3.58 -0.86 -19.71
C ALA A 276 3.41 -1.06 -18.20
N VAL A 277 2.23 -1.51 -17.78
CA VAL A 277 1.99 -2.02 -16.43
C VAL A 277 1.65 -3.49 -16.51
N ILE A 278 2.44 -4.32 -15.85
CA ILE A 278 2.22 -5.77 -15.76
C ILE A 278 1.59 -6.05 -14.41
N ALA A 279 0.45 -6.75 -14.42
CA ALA A 279 -0.25 -7.24 -13.24
C ALA A 279 -0.13 -8.77 -13.17
N GLU A 280 0.32 -9.29 -12.06
CA GLU A 280 0.45 -10.72 -11.84
C GLU A 280 0.16 -11.11 -10.39
N ALA A 281 -0.16 -12.39 -10.15
CA ALA A 281 -0.27 -12.91 -8.80
C ALA A 281 1.08 -12.71 -8.08
N ALA A 282 1.05 -12.10 -6.91
CA ALA A 282 2.27 -11.85 -6.18
C ALA A 282 2.89 -13.16 -5.67
N HIS A 283 4.12 -13.44 -6.09
CA HIS A 283 4.86 -14.58 -5.56
C HIS A 283 5.08 -14.40 -4.05
N PRO A 284 4.90 -15.44 -3.24
CA PRO A 284 5.06 -15.36 -1.77
C PRO A 284 6.34 -14.69 -1.31
N ALA A 285 7.48 -14.93 -1.96
CA ALA A 285 8.75 -14.28 -1.63
C ALA A 285 8.70 -12.75 -1.76
N ARG A 286 7.79 -12.20 -2.58
CA ARG A 286 7.60 -10.76 -2.73
C ARG A 286 6.69 -10.16 -1.65
N ILE A 287 5.81 -10.99 -1.06
CA ILE A 287 4.83 -10.59 -0.05
C ILE A 287 5.32 -10.83 1.37
N THR A 288 6.12 -11.87 1.61
CA THR A 288 6.63 -12.21 2.94
C THR A 288 7.28 -11.00 3.67
N PRO A 289 8.15 -10.18 3.06
CA PRO A 289 8.70 -9.01 3.74
C PRO A 289 7.62 -7.99 4.13
N LEU A 290 6.65 -7.76 3.26
CA LEU A 290 5.52 -6.87 3.53
C LEU A 290 4.69 -7.36 4.72
N LEU A 291 4.40 -8.66 4.76
CA LEU A 291 3.64 -9.26 5.85
C LEU A 291 4.40 -9.19 7.18
N MET A 292 5.71 -9.44 7.18
CA MET A 292 6.54 -9.29 8.37
C MET A 292 6.49 -7.87 8.92
N THR A 293 6.58 -6.88 8.04
CA THR A 293 6.40 -5.47 8.38
C THR A 293 4.97 -5.21 8.87
N ALA A 294 3.98 -5.78 8.20
CA ALA A 294 2.57 -5.65 8.58
C ALA A 294 2.26 -6.28 9.95
N TYR A 295 2.96 -7.33 10.37
CA TYR A 295 2.89 -7.84 11.74
C TYR A 295 3.68 -7.00 12.76
N GLY A 296 4.34 -5.94 12.32
CA GLY A 296 5.15 -5.08 13.19
C GLY A 296 6.41 -5.77 13.72
N LEU A 297 6.97 -6.70 12.94
CA LEU A 297 8.22 -7.36 13.29
C LEU A 297 9.39 -6.39 13.07
N THR A 298 10.25 -6.29 14.08
CA THR A 298 11.53 -5.57 13.95
C THR A 298 12.46 -6.32 12.98
N ASP A 299 13.50 -5.65 12.46
CA ASP A 299 14.46 -6.27 11.52
C ASP A 299 15.02 -7.60 12.06
N ARG A 300 15.37 -7.65 13.36
CA ARG A 300 15.87 -8.89 13.99
C ARG A 300 14.80 -9.96 14.09
N GLU A 301 13.57 -9.60 14.38
CA GLU A 301 12.46 -10.55 14.40
C GLU A 301 12.14 -11.05 12.98
N GLN A 302 12.27 -10.19 11.96
CA GLN A 302 12.14 -10.59 10.56
C GLN A 302 13.25 -11.56 10.15
N ASP A 303 14.52 -11.30 10.54
CA ASP A 303 15.64 -12.20 10.27
C ASP A 303 15.40 -13.58 10.89
N VAL A 304 15.02 -13.61 12.17
CA VAL A 304 14.66 -14.86 12.86
C VAL A 304 13.49 -15.57 12.15
N THR A 305 12.45 -14.83 11.78
CA THR A 305 11.27 -15.39 11.11
C THR A 305 11.63 -15.98 9.74
N ARG A 306 12.45 -15.30 8.92
CA ARG A 306 12.91 -15.83 7.61
C ARG A 306 13.64 -17.17 7.77
N LEU A 307 14.53 -17.28 8.77
CA LEU A 307 15.28 -18.51 9.03
C LEU A 307 14.36 -19.64 9.55
N VAL A 308 13.36 -19.28 10.36
CA VAL A 308 12.30 -20.23 10.78
C VAL A 308 11.53 -20.77 9.58
N LEU A 309 11.12 -19.89 8.67
CA LEU A 309 10.42 -20.29 7.44
C LEU A 309 11.31 -21.13 6.51
N GLY A 310 12.63 -20.91 6.55
CA GLY A 310 13.63 -21.74 5.87
C GLY A 310 13.85 -23.11 6.49
N GLY A 311 13.30 -23.36 7.69
CA GLY A 311 13.42 -24.65 8.40
C GLY A 311 14.57 -24.74 9.38
N ASP A 312 15.35 -23.67 9.62
CA ASP A 312 16.50 -23.66 10.51
C ASP A 312 16.08 -23.88 11.96
N SER A 313 16.82 -24.67 12.70
CA SER A 313 16.63 -24.88 14.15
C SER A 313 17.06 -23.63 14.95
N THR A 314 16.69 -23.57 16.23
CA THR A 314 17.07 -22.45 17.11
C THR A 314 18.60 -22.31 17.21
N THR A 315 19.35 -23.40 17.20
CA THR A 315 20.82 -23.39 17.26
C THR A 315 21.41 -22.85 15.95
N GLU A 316 20.93 -23.33 14.79
CA GLU A 316 21.37 -22.84 13.48
C GLU A 316 21.07 -21.36 13.28
N ILE A 317 19.90 -20.89 13.75
CA ILE A 317 19.53 -19.47 13.73
C ILE A 317 20.50 -18.66 14.61
N ALA A 318 20.81 -19.16 15.80
CA ALA A 318 21.74 -18.52 16.73
C ALA A 318 23.13 -18.35 16.10
N ASP A 319 23.63 -19.42 15.46
CA ASP A 319 24.91 -19.41 14.77
C ASP A 319 24.94 -18.44 13.60
N ARG A 320 23.90 -18.47 12.75
CA ARG A 320 23.80 -17.56 11.57
C ARG A 320 23.69 -16.10 11.94
N LEU A 321 22.99 -15.79 13.03
CA LEU A 321 22.78 -14.42 13.48
C LEU A 321 23.81 -13.93 14.49
N CYS A 322 24.78 -14.79 14.85
CA CYS A 322 25.81 -14.53 15.86
C CYS A 322 25.22 -14.08 17.22
N VAL A 323 24.19 -14.79 17.69
CA VAL A 323 23.53 -14.54 18.98
C VAL A 323 23.38 -15.84 19.78
N SER A 324 22.96 -15.75 21.06
CA SER A 324 22.69 -16.95 21.84
C SER A 324 21.37 -17.64 21.45
N PRO A 325 21.23 -18.98 21.60
CA PRO A 325 19.95 -19.68 21.43
C PRO A 325 18.82 -19.07 22.31
N HIS A 326 19.17 -18.57 23.48
CA HIS A 326 18.21 -17.88 24.36
C HIS A 326 17.70 -16.61 23.75
N THR A 327 18.57 -15.81 23.12
CA THR A 327 18.18 -14.58 22.40
C THR A 327 17.22 -14.89 21.25
N VAL A 328 17.48 -15.97 20.49
CA VAL A 328 16.59 -16.44 19.43
C VAL A 328 15.21 -16.79 20.01
N GLN A 329 15.15 -17.49 21.14
CA GLN A 329 13.88 -17.82 21.79
C GLN A 329 13.12 -16.58 22.26
N GLN A 330 13.82 -15.55 22.76
CA GLN A 330 13.18 -14.27 23.12
C GLN A 330 12.57 -13.60 21.89
N HIS A 331 13.29 -13.54 20.77
CA HIS A 331 12.73 -13.01 19.51
C HIS A 331 11.53 -13.85 19.03
N LEU A 332 11.60 -15.19 19.10
CA LEU A 332 10.48 -16.05 18.71
C LEU A 332 9.24 -15.81 19.58
N LYS A 333 9.41 -15.61 20.89
CA LYS A 333 8.30 -15.27 21.79
C LYS A 333 7.63 -13.96 21.34
N SER A 334 8.41 -12.92 21.09
CA SER A 334 7.89 -11.64 20.60
C SER A 334 7.20 -11.79 19.23
N VAL A 335 7.79 -12.55 18.30
CA VAL A 335 7.17 -12.86 16.99
C VAL A 335 5.83 -13.57 17.19
N PHE A 336 5.74 -14.57 18.07
CA PHE A 336 4.48 -15.28 18.32
C PHE A 336 3.41 -14.36 18.91
N GLU A 337 3.78 -13.48 19.83
CA GLU A 337 2.86 -12.49 20.39
C GLU A 337 2.33 -11.53 19.31
N LYS A 338 3.22 -11.01 18.45
CA LYS A 338 2.88 -10.06 17.39
C LYS A 338 2.06 -10.71 16.26
N THR A 339 2.34 -11.96 15.93
CA THR A 339 1.64 -12.69 14.87
C THR A 339 0.39 -13.43 15.37
N GLY A 340 0.16 -13.47 16.69
CA GLY A 340 -0.98 -14.16 17.30
C GLY A 340 -0.92 -15.67 17.17
N VAL A 341 0.29 -16.26 17.09
CA VAL A 341 0.50 -17.70 17.08
C VAL A 341 1.14 -18.16 18.39
N ARG A 342 1.10 -19.48 18.67
CA ARG A 342 1.61 -20.05 19.93
C ARG A 342 2.82 -20.95 19.74
N SER A 343 3.17 -21.23 18.50
CA SER A 343 4.26 -22.16 18.20
C SER A 343 4.92 -21.84 16.84
N ARG A 344 6.15 -22.34 16.68
CA ARG A 344 6.87 -22.31 15.42
C ARG A 344 6.08 -22.96 14.27
N ARG A 345 5.43 -24.09 14.55
CA ARG A 345 4.60 -24.78 13.56
C ARG A 345 3.41 -23.93 13.14
N GLU A 346 2.76 -23.25 14.09
CA GLU A 346 1.67 -22.32 13.78
C GLU A 346 2.15 -21.10 13.01
N LEU A 347 3.36 -20.56 13.31
CA LEU A 347 3.94 -19.46 12.55
C LEU A 347 4.16 -19.86 11.09
N VAL A 348 4.80 -21.00 10.86
CA VAL A 348 5.00 -21.55 9.52
C VAL A 348 3.65 -21.81 8.85
N GLY A 349 2.71 -22.42 9.58
CA GLY A 349 1.36 -22.68 9.09
C GLY A 349 0.63 -21.40 8.72
N LYS A 350 0.62 -20.39 9.60
CA LYS A 350 -0.06 -19.11 9.35
C LYS A 350 0.49 -18.39 8.12
N VAL A 351 1.81 -18.28 8.01
CA VAL A 351 2.44 -17.68 6.82
C VAL A 351 2.23 -18.56 5.59
N PHE A 352 2.34 -19.88 5.74
CA PHE A 352 2.15 -20.81 4.63
C PHE A 352 0.69 -20.85 4.16
N PHE A 353 -0.27 -21.11 5.06
CA PHE A 353 -1.68 -21.27 4.67
C PHE A 353 -2.33 -19.97 4.25
N ALA A 354 -1.98 -18.84 4.86
CA ALA A 354 -2.54 -17.55 4.45
C ALA A 354 -2.02 -17.09 3.08
N HIS A 355 -0.79 -17.47 2.69
CA HIS A 355 -0.12 -16.84 1.56
C HIS A 355 0.51 -17.82 0.55
N TYR A 356 0.71 -19.09 0.91
CA TYR A 356 1.34 -20.12 0.06
C TYR A 356 0.43 -21.28 -0.31
N GLU A 357 -0.45 -21.68 0.58
CA GLU A 357 -1.30 -22.83 0.37
C GLU A 357 -2.22 -22.72 -0.85
N PRO A 358 -2.80 -21.54 -1.15
CA PRO A 358 -3.56 -21.35 -2.38
C PRO A 358 -2.77 -21.70 -3.64
N ARG A 359 -1.48 -21.35 -3.69
CA ARG A 359 -0.60 -21.69 -4.82
C ARG A 359 -0.30 -23.18 -4.90
N VAL A 360 -0.14 -23.85 -3.77
CA VAL A 360 0.09 -25.30 -3.73
C VAL A 360 -1.13 -26.04 -4.28
N ARG A 361 -2.32 -25.70 -3.85
CA ARG A 361 -3.58 -26.27 -4.37
C ARG A 361 -3.79 -26.01 -5.86
N ASP A 362 -3.49 -24.79 -6.31
CA ASP A 362 -3.55 -24.46 -7.74
C ASP A 362 -2.57 -25.33 -8.55
N ASN A 363 -1.34 -25.48 -8.08
CA ASN A 363 -0.35 -26.34 -8.74
C ASN A 363 -0.72 -27.82 -8.74
N GLU A 364 -1.32 -28.33 -7.67
CA GLU A 364 -1.84 -29.68 -7.63
C GLU A 364 -2.95 -29.89 -8.67
N ARG A 365 -3.90 -28.95 -8.78
CA ARG A 365 -4.94 -28.96 -9.79
C ARG A 365 -4.36 -28.89 -11.21
N ARG A 366 -3.41 -27.96 -11.44
CA ARG A 366 -2.72 -27.81 -12.72
C ARG A 366 -1.96 -29.09 -13.12
N ALA A 367 -1.29 -29.72 -12.17
CA ALA A 367 -0.62 -31.00 -12.40
C ALA A 367 -1.60 -32.09 -12.83
N THR A 368 -2.80 -32.12 -12.22
CA THR A 368 -3.85 -33.07 -12.56
C THR A 368 -4.44 -32.79 -13.96
N GLU A 369 -4.47 -31.51 -14.36
CA GLU A 369 -4.98 -31.05 -15.66
C GLU A 369 -3.89 -30.99 -16.76
N ASP A 370 -2.69 -31.48 -16.50
CA ASP A 370 -1.50 -31.40 -17.39
C ASP A 370 -1.18 -29.95 -17.83
N ARG A 371 -1.39 -28.98 -16.92
CA ARG A 371 -1.13 -27.57 -17.16
C ARG A 371 0.22 -27.15 -16.56
N PRO A 372 0.92 -26.14 -17.15
CA PRO A 372 2.17 -25.65 -16.60
C PRO A 372 2.03 -25.22 -15.13
N LEU A 373 2.96 -25.67 -14.29
CA LEU A 373 3.02 -25.25 -12.89
C LEU A 373 3.48 -23.81 -12.78
N LEU A 374 2.89 -23.09 -11.84
CA LEU A 374 3.33 -21.73 -11.54
C LEU A 374 4.46 -21.77 -10.51
N GLY A 375 5.50 -20.98 -10.70
CA GLY A 375 6.71 -20.97 -9.87
C GLY A 375 6.46 -20.84 -8.35
N GLY A 376 7.17 -21.63 -7.56
CA GLY A 376 7.10 -21.67 -6.09
C GLY A 376 8.07 -22.70 -5.53
N PRO A 377 8.30 -22.77 -4.19
CA PRO A 377 9.32 -23.64 -3.58
C PRO A 377 9.12 -25.14 -3.83
N MET A 378 7.94 -25.59 -4.26
CA MET A 378 7.68 -27.01 -4.57
C MET A 378 8.18 -27.46 -5.94
N ALA A 379 8.44 -26.54 -6.90
CA ALA A 379 8.94 -26.90 -8.23
C ALA A 379 10.36 -27.49 -8.22
N GLN A 380 11.13 -27.31 -7.15
CA GLN A 380 12.52 -27.79 -7.06
C GLN A 380 12.65 -29.26 -6.56
N ARG A 381 11.58 -29.92 -6.12
CA ARG A 381 11.65 -31.30 -5.58
C ARG A 381 11.48 -32.41 -6.62
N GLN A 382 11.04 -32.12 -7.84
CA GLN A 382 10.81 -33.16 -8.85
C GLN A 382 12.04 -33.53 -9.72
N SER A 383 13.18 -32.85 -9.55
CA SER A 383 14.38 -33.15 -10.34
C SER A 383 15.38 -34.11 -9.68
N ARG A 384 14.95 -34.94 -8.73
CA ARG A 384 15.80 -35.97 -8.09
C ARG A 384 15.12 -37.34 -8.02
N THR A 385 14.79 -37.87 -9.19
CA THR A 385 14.68 -39.34 -9.41
C THR A 385 14.81 -39.59 -10.91
N ALA A 386 16.03 -39.79 -11.34
CA ALA A 386 16.42 -40.64 -12.45
C ALA A 386 17.84 -41.10 -12.17
#